data_40300954f18dbe0d8e746dd4b9cb125b
#
_entry.id   40300954f18dbe0d8e746dd4b9cb125b
#
_cell.length_a   1.000
_cell.length_b   1.000
_cell.length_c   1.000
_cell.angle_alpha   90.00
_cell.angle_beta   90.00
_cell.angle_gamma   90.00
#
_symmetry.space_group_name_H-M   'P 1'
#
loop_
_entity.id
_entity.type
_entity.pdbx_description
1 polymer ?
#
loop_
_entity_poly.entity_id
_entity_poly.type
_entity_poly.pdbx_seq_one_letter_code
_entity_poly.pdbx_strand_id
1 'polypeptide(L)'
;MRNKVLVIEDHRDLYPLFDCILQFHDFQVTVVSDGTKAMELLKDGTPFDAITLDLHLPGTPGTEIYEMLEKRGDANKVLVISAYLDEIKDLEIRGVNALQKPVLSVDLLVDRVREIAEQKVPVLR
;
A
#
# COMPACT_ATOMS: atom_id res chain seq x y z
N MET A 1 18.32 1.92 9.45
CA MET A 1 16.93 2.02 9.95
C MET A 1 16.00 1.26 9.02
N ARG A 2 15.01 0.59 9.61
CA ARG A 2 14.03 -0.13 8.80
C ARG A 2 13.03 0.85 8.17
N ASN A 3 12.64 0.58 6.94
CA ASN A 3 11.58 1.32 6.29
C ASN A 3 10.22 0.99 6.94
N LYS A 4 9.37 1.99 7.02
CA LYS A 4 8.04 1.88 7.63
C LYS A 4 6.98 1.63 6.58
N VAL A 5 6.20 0.58 6.75
CA VAL A 5 5.14 0.19 5.83
C VAL A 5 3.80 0.19 6.56
N LEU A 6 2.82 0.84 5.96
CA LEU A 6 1.44 0.78 6.42
C LEU A 6 0.69 -0.23 5.53
N VAL A 7 0.13 -1.26 6.15
CA VAL A 7 -0.71 -2.25 5.47
C VAL A 7 -2.17 -1.93 5.79
N ILE A 8 -2.93 -1.56 4.77
CA ILE A 8 -4.36 -1.26 4.89
C ILE A 8 -5.12 -2.39 4.20
N GLU A 9 -5.61 -3.34 4.99
CA GLU A 9 -6.22 -4.57 4.52
C GLU A 9 -7.18 -5.11 5.57
N ASP A 10 -8.43 -5.36 5.21
CA ASP A 10 -9.43 -5.84 6.17
C ASP A 10 -9.55 -7.37 6.20
N HIS A 11 -9.03 -8.07 5.21
CA HIS A 11 -9.18 -9.52 5.11
C HIS A 11 -8.32 -10.23 6.17
N ARG A 12 -8.98 -10.95 7.07
CA ARG A 12 -8.34 -11.57 8.24
C ARG A 12 -7.31 -12.63 7.91
N ASP A 13 -7.37 -13.22 6.71
CA ASP A 13 -6.37 -14.19 6.26
C ASP A 13 -5.18 -13.53 5.58
N LEU A 14 -5.33 -12.30 5.11
CA LEU A 14 -4.30 -11.60 4.33
C LEU A 14 -3.45 -10.66 5.17
N TYR A 15 -4.06 -9.82 6.03
CA TYR A 15 -3.23 -8.82 6.70
C TYR A 15 -2.20 -9.43 7.67
N PRO A 16 -2.48 -10.55 8.38
CA PRO A 16 -1.44 -11.17 9.19
C PRO A 16 -0.33 -11.74 8.33
N LEU A 17 -0.66 -12.26 7.15
CA LEU A 17 0.31 -12.80 6.21
C LEU A 17 1.23 -11.70 5.68
N PHE A 18 0.68 -10.59 5.23
CA PHE A 18 1.46 -9.46 4.75
C PHE A 18 2.36 -8.89 5.87
N ASP A 19 1.81 -8.76 7.07
CA ASP A 19 2.56 -8.31 8.24
C ASP A 19 3.76 -9.22 8.51
N CYS A 20 3.54 -10.53 8.56
CA CYS A 20 4.58 -11.52 8.81
C CYS A 20 5.67 -11.48 7.73
N ILE A 21 5.26 -11.48 6.47
CA ILE A 21 6.20 -11.48 5.33
C ILE A 21 7.06 -10.21 5.35
N LEU A 22 6.43 -9.06 5.51
CA LEU A 22 7.16 -7.79 5.46
C LEU A 22 8.08 -7.61 6.66
N GLN A 23 7.66 -8.03 7.85
CA GLN A 23 8.54 -8.02 9.02
C GLN A 23 9.74 -8.94 8.82
N PHE A 24 9.52 -10.11 8.25
CA PHE A 24 10.61 -11.05 7.95
C PHE A 24 11.64 -10.43 7.00
N HIS A 25 11.21 -9.58 6.09
CA HIS A 25 12.07 -8.89 5.15
C HIS A 25 12.53 -7.50 5.65
N ASP A 26 12.52 -7.34 6.95
CA ASP A 26 13.13 -6.20 7.64
C ASP A 26 12.41 -4.86 7.48
N PHE A 27 11.10 -4.90 7.30
CA PHE A 27 10.25 -3.70 7.35
C PHE A 27 9.64 -3.54 8.74
N GLN A 28 9.40 -2.31 9.13
CA GLN A 28 8.62 -1.98 10.30
C GLN A 28 7.16 -1.79 9.86
N VAL A 29 6.28 -2.70 10.26
CA VAL A 29 4.91 -2.78 9.72
C VAL A 29 3.89 -2.29 10.73
N THR A 30 2.96 -1.47 10.25
CA THR A 30 1.73 -1.11 10.95
C THR A 30 0.56 -1.61 10.13
N VAL A 31 -0.35 -2.34 10.75
CA VAL A 31 -1.54 -2.88 10.08
C VAL A 31 -2.76 -2.11 10.55
N VAL A 32 -3.61 -1.71 9.61
CA VAL A 32 -4.91 -1.10 9.87
C VAL A 32 -5.94 -1.83 9.01
N SER A 33 -7.00 -2.34 9.64
CA SER A 33 -8.01 -3.16 8.97
C SER A 33 -9.29 -2.41 8.61
N ASP A 34 -9.31 -1.11 8.81
CA ASP A 34 -10.47 -0.26 8.59
C ASP A 34 -10.04 1.04 7.90
N GLY A 35 -10.79 1.43 6.87
CA GLY A 35 -10.44 2.61 6.07
C GLY A 35 -10.53 3.92 6.83
N THR A 36 -11.46 4.03 7.79
CA THR A 36 -11.61 5.24 8.59
C THR A 36 -10.41 5.44 9.50
N LYS A 37 -9.95 4.36 10.15
CA LYS A 37 -8.75 4.40 10.99
C LYS A 37 -7.51 4.71 10.15
N ALA A 38 -7.43 4.14 8.95
CA ALA A 38 -6.33 4.43 8.04
C ALA A 38 -6.29 5.91 7.66
N MET A 39 -7.44 6.47 7.34
CA MET A 39 -7.55 7.89 6.99
C MET A 39 -7.13 8.78 8.16
N GLU A 40 -7.57 8.47 9.37
CA GLU A 40 -7.18 9.21 10.57
C GLU A 40 -5.68 9.19 10.77
N LEU A 41 -5.07 8.01 10.66
CA LEU A 41 -3.64 7.83 10.85
C LEU A 41 -2.84 8.61 9.81
N LEU A 42 -3.28 8.59 8.56
CA LEU A 42 -2.61 9.29 7.47
C LEU A 42 -2.76 10.81 7.59
N LYS A 43 -3.93 11.28 8.00
CA LYS A 43 -4.17 12.70 8.22
C LYS A 43 -3.42 13.25 9.43
N ASP A 44 -3.13 12.41 10.41
CA ASP A 44 -2.33 12.77 11.58
C ASP A 44 -0.87 13.08 11.22
N GLY A 45 -0.47 12.80 9.99
CA GLY A 45 0.87 13.09 9.53
C GLY A 45 1.91 12.04 9.86
N THR A 46 1.50 10.88 10.39
CA THR A 46 2.43 9.77 10.64
C THR A 46 3.09 9.37 9.33
N PRO A 47 4.42 9.41 9.24
CA PRO A 47 5.10 9.13 7.99
C PRO A 47 5.23 7.63 7.74
N PHE A 48 5.05 7.24 6.48
CA PHE A 48 5.32 5.87 6.01
C PHE A 48 6.15 5.96 4.73
N ASP A 49 7.00 4.96 4.53
CA ASP A 49 7.83 4.86 3.32
C ASP A 49 7.09 4.15 2.20
N ALA A 50 6.18 3.25 2.55
CA ALA A 50 5.31 2.56 1.59
C ALA A 50 3.97 2.26 2.25
N ILE A 51 2.92 2.19 1.43
CA ILE A 51 1.56 1.93 1.87
C ILE A 51 0.97 0.88 0.94
N THR A 52 0.54 -0.28 1.47
CA THR A 52 -0.27 -1.21 0.69
C THR A 52 -1.74 -0.91 0.97
N LEU A 53 -2.53 -0.80 -0.06
CA LEU A 53 -3.91 -0.32 0.04
C LEU A 53 -4.88 -1.23 -0.70
N ASP A 54 -5.80 -1.84 0.04
CA ASP A 54 -6.98 -2.48 -0.53
C ASP A 54 -8.01 -1.39 -0.84
N LEU A 55 -8.63 -1.43 -2.00
CA LEU A 55 -9.65 -0.46 -2.38
C LEU A 55 -11.01 -0.74 -1.74
N HIS A 56 -11.25 -1.99 -1.36
CA HIS A 56 -12.55 -2.45 -0.83
C HIS A 56 -12.46 -2.66 0.68
N LEU A 57 -12.60 -1.57 1.43
CA LEU A 57 -12.46 -1.55 2.88
C LEU A 57 -13.78 -1.19 3.56
N PRO A 58 -14.01 -1.68 4.79
CA PRO A 58 -15.07 -1.13 5.63
C PRO A 58 -14.72 0.30 6.05
N GLY A 59 -15.75 1.09 6.34
CA GLY A 59 -15.55 2.50 6.70
C GLY A 59 -15.25 3.35 5.47
N THR A 60 -14.21 4.16 5.55
CA THR A 60 -13.79 4.99 4.42
C THR A 60 -13.27 4.12 3.28
N PRO A 61 -13.81 4.26 2.06
CA PRO A 61 -13.34 3.47 0.92
C PRO A 61 -11.87 3.72 0.59
N GLY A 62 -11.19 2.68 0.13
CA GLY A 62 -9.80 2.80 -0.28
C GLY A 62 -9.57 3.81 -1.41
N THR A 63 -10.56 4.00 -2.26
CA THR A 63 -10.51 5.01 -3.33
C THR A 63 -10.39 6.42 -2.77
N GLU A 64 -11.10 6.73 -1.68
CA GLU A 64 -11.00 8.04 -1.02
C GLU A 64 -9.62 8.23 -0.37
N ILE A 65 -9.10 7.18 0.22
CA ILE A 65 -7.76 7.19 0.80
C ILE A 65 -6.73 7.49 -0.28
N TYR A 66 -6.84 6.80 -1.41
CA TYR A 66 -5.93 7.00 -2.53
C TYR A 66 -6.01 8.45 -3.05
N GLU A 67 -7.22 8.98 -3.23
CA GLU A 67 -7.41 10.35 -3.69
C GLU A 67 -6.76 11.37 -2.75
N MET A 68 -6.91 11.18 -1.46
CA MET A 68 -6.28 12.06 -0.47
C MET A 68 -4.75 12.02 -0.58
N LEU A 69 -4.18 10.81 -0.70
CA LEU A 69 -2.74 10.64 -0.85
C LEU A 69 -2.23 11.25 -2.16
N GLU A 70 -2.98 11.07 -3.24
CA GLU A 70 -2.65 11.65 -4.53
C GLU A 70 -2.64 13.18 -4.48
N LYS A 71 -3.64 13.78 -3.87
CA LYS A 71 -3.74 15.24 -3.76
C LYS A 71 -2.60 15.84 -2.95
N ARG A 72 -2.08 15.13 -1.95
CA ARG A 72 -0.97 15.65 -1.17
C ARG A 72 0.41 15.23 -1.71
N GLY A 73 0.45 14.58 -2.88
CA GLY A 73 1.71 14.24 -3.54
C GLY A 73 2.32 12.91 -3.10
N ASP A 74 1.58 12.04 -2.42
CA ASP A 74 2.07 10.78 -1.88
C ASP A 74 1.60 9.54 -2.65
N ALA A 75 1.01 9.71 -3.83
CA ALA A 75 0.53 8.58 -4.63
C ALA A 75 1.64 7.57 -4.96
N ASN A 76 2.87 8.06 -5.11
CA ASN A 76 4.03 7.23 -5.42
C ASN A 76 4.44 6.30 -4.27
N LYS A 77 3.89 6.49 -3.07
CA LYS A 77 4.14 5.61 -1.93
C LYS A 77 3.17 4.45 -1.84
N VAL A 78 2.15 4.42 -2.70
CA VAL A 78 1.04 3.48 -2.60
C VAL A 78 1.21 2.31 -3.55
N LEU A 79 1.03 1.10 -3.03
CA LEU A 79 0.83 -0.12 -3.81
C LEU A 79 -0.62 -0.56 -3.58
N VAL A 80 -1.45 -0.43 -4.61
CA VAL A 80 -2.84 -0.88 -4.55
C VAL A 80 -2.89 -2.39 -4.75
N ILE A 81 -3.63 -3.09 -3.90
CA ILE A 81 -3.81 -4.55 -4.01
C ILE A 81 -5.30 -4.83 -4.09
N SER A 82 -5.77 -5.34 -5.21
CA SER A 82 -7.19 -5.57 -5.46
C SER A 82 -7.44 -6.92 -6.12
N ALA A 83 -8.59 -7.54 -5.82
CA ALA A 83 -9.02 -8.77 -6.47
C ALA A 83 -9.61 -8.52 -7.87
N TYR A 84 -9.92 -7.28 -8.20
CA TYR A 84 -10.63 -6.94 -9.43
C TYR A 84 -9.68 -6.55 -10.56
N LEU A 85 -9.58 -7.42 -11.55
CA LEU A 85 -8.65 -7.25 -12.67
C LEU A 85 -8.88 -5.93 -13.44
N ASP A 86 -10.13 -5.55 -13.62
CA ASP A 86 -10.46 -4.32 -14.34
C ASP A 86 -9.94 -3.08 -13.60
N GLU A 87 -10.02 -3.08 -12.27
CA GLU A 87 -9.45 -2.01 -11.46
C GLU A 87 -7.93 -1.95 -11.60
N ILE A 88 -7.29 -3.12 -11.55
CA ILE A 88 -5.83 -3.21 -11.69
C ILE A 88 -5.38 -2.68 -13.05
N LYS A 89 -6.04 -3.08 -14.13
CA LYS A 89 -5.71 -2.61 -15.47
C LYS A 89 -5.87 -1.11 -15.62
N ASP A 90 -6.95 -0.56 -15.09
CA ASP A 90 -7.20 0.87 -15.13
C ASP A 90 -6.12 1.65 -14.37
N LEU A 91 -5.76 1.17 -13.18
CA LEU A 91 -4.72 1.78 -12.37
C LEU A 91 -3.35 1.72 -13.05
N GLU A 92 -3.00 0.59 -13.66
CA GLU A 92 -1.74 0.44 -14.39
C GLU A 92 -1.64 1.39 -15.57
N ILE A 93 -2.73 1.57 -16.31
CA ILE A 93 -2.80 2.53 -17.42
C ILE A 93 -2.55 3.96 -16.90
N ARG A 94 -3.03 4.26 -15.70
CA ARG A 94 -2.83 5.56 -15.06
C ARG A 94 -1.47 5.71 -14.39
N GLY A 95 -0.61 4.70 -14.47
CA GLY A 95 0.71 4.73 -13.86
C GLY A 95 0.74 4.44 -12.37
N VAL A 96 -0.32 3.87 -11.82
CA VAL A 96 -0.40 3.52 -10.40
C VAL A 96 0.22 2.15 -10.16
N ASN A 97 1.02 2.00 -9.11
CA ASN A 97 1.54 0.70 -8.71
C ASN A 97 0.40 -0.17 -8.18
N ALA A 98 0.18 -1.31 -8.78
CA ALA A 98 -0.93 -2.19 -8.41
C ALA A 98 -0.55 -3.67 -8.55
N LEU A 99 -1.11 -4.49 -7.66
CA LEU A 99 -1.02 -5.96 -7.71
C LEU A 99 -2.41 -6.54 -7.61
N GLN A 100 -2.66 -7.60 -8.39
CA GLN A 100 -3.91 -8.33 -8.33
C GLN A 100 -3.85 -9.40 -7.23
N LYS A 101 -4.95 -9.55 -6.48
CA LYS A 101 -5.15 -10.69 -5.57
C LYS A 101 -5.59 -11.92 -6.36
N PRO A 102 -5.24 -13.12 -5.93
CA PRO A 102 -4.37 -13.42 -4.80
C PRO A 102 -2.91 -13.07 -5.13
N VAL A 103 -2.17 -12.60 -4.12
CA VAL A 103 -0.73 -12.34 -4.29
C VAL A 103 -0.02 -13.67 -4.16
N LEU A 104 0.33 -14.27 -5.30
CA LEU A 104 0.89 -15.62 -5.36
C LEU A 104 2.40 -15.65 -5.15
N SER A 105 3.06 -14.52 -5.29
CA SER A 105 4.51 -14.43 -5.15
C SER A 105 4.86 -13.53 -3.97
N VAL A 106 5.45 -14.11 -2.95
CA VAL A 106 6.02 -13.39 -1.81
C VAL A 106 7.10 -12.43 -2.29
N ASP A 107 7.96 -12.90 -3.19
CA ASP A 107 9.05 -12.09 -3.72
C ASP A 107 8.53 -10.87 -4.46
N LEU A 108 7.47 -11.02 -5.23
CA LEU A 108 6.89 -9.90 -5.95
C LEU A 108 6.33 -8.83 -5.00
N LEU A 109 5.63 -9.25 -3.95
CA LEU A 109 5.13 -8.33 -2.93
C LEU A 109 6.28 -7.56 -2.27
N VAL A 110 7.28 -8.29 -1.81
CA VAL A 110 8.43 -7.70 -1.13
C VAL A 110 9.19 -6.75 -2.05
N ASP A 111 9.44 -7.17 -3.29
CA ASP A 111 10.18 -6.35 -4.25
C ASP A 111 9.43 -5.05 -4.57
N ARG A 112 8.12 -5.13 -4.77
CA ARG A 112 7.31 -3.93 -5.05
C ARG A 112 7.30 -2.97 -3.87
N VAL A 113 7.10 -3.49 -2.66
CA VAL A 113 7.13 -2.68 -1.45
C VAL A 113 8.51 -2.05 -1.26
N ARG A 114 9.57 -2.81 -1.49
CA ARG A 114 10.94 -2.32 -1.34
C ARG A 114 11.26 -1.23 -2.36
N GLU A 115 10.87 -1.41 -3.60
CA GLU A 115 11.06 -0.40 -4.64
C GLU A 115 10.39 0.92 -4.25
N ILE A 116 9.18 0.84 -3.73
CA ILE A 116 8.44 2.02 -3.30
C ILE A 116 9.09 2.66 -2.07
N ALA A 117 9.44 1.86 -1.07
CA ALA A 117 10.00 2.36 0.17
C ALA A 117 11.39 2.97 -0.01
N GLU A 118 12.17 2.43 -0.93
CA GLU A 118 13.54 2.87 -1.20
C GLU A 118 13.65 3.82 -2.39
N GLN A 119 12.53 4.24 -2.96
CA GLN A 119 12.60 5.15 -4.10
C GLN A 119 13.29 6.44 -3.70
N LYS A 120 14.25 6.81 -4.51
CA LYS A 120 14.97 8.05 -4.34
C LYS A 120 14.35 9.10 -5.23
N VAL A 121 14.53 10.35 -4.89
CA VAL A 121 14.16 11.44 -5.79
C VAL A 121 14.84 11.16 -7.13
N PRO A 122 14.07 11.10 -8.24
CA PRO A 122 14.69 10.84 -9.53
C PRO A 122 15.77 11.87 -9.83
N VAL A 123 16.94 11.36 -10.17
CA VAL A 123 17.99 12.26 -10.64
C VAL A 123 17.62 12.66 -12.06
N LEU A 124 17.39 13.93 -12.26
CA LEU A 124 17.15 14.46 -13.60
C LEU A 124 18.45 14.37 -14.38
N ARG A 125 18.37 13.69 -15.49
CA ARG A 125 19.51 13.45 -16.35
C ARG A 125 19.32 14.07 -17.70
#